data_ddd1374d21debf2ba3aa49c41519a2ef
#
_entry.id   ddd1374d21debf2ba3aa49c41519a2ef
#
_cell.length_a   1.000
_cell.length_b   1.000
_cell.length_c   1.000
_cell.angle_alpha   90.00
_cell.angle_beta   90.00
_cell.angle_gamma   90.00
#
_symmetry.space_group_name_H-M   'P 1'
#
loop_
_entity.id
_entity.type
_entity.pdbx_description
1 polymer ?
#
loop_
_entity_poly.entity_id
_entity_poly.type
_entity_poly.pdbx_seq_one_letter_code
_entity_poly.pdbx_strand_id
1 'polypeptide(L)'
;MVADSMASDDELEGSRLPLPGDGASNEGTARRGFILFGTTFFLLLYRWNLEPIIYLLFIFIAFRIGVWLLSKTTLFAVEPLSKSSSSRKRGWQLSGLVIGSFLIFILLGGALFLSLSPQPGGAAESFESPHFDDGTFQNMDSEETKANDSFWGTLRNFMVSDSQRSPNSVLPTREYQPLELEGEEISITWLGHSTLLIQSYNMTIITDPLFGHEHTDPLFFGPTPFPYEHTYSPSQLPQIDYVFISHDHYDHLDMDTVHELRDSTFYVPLGVKAHLLRWNVEEANIIEMDWYDEATVSNEFQVAFTPSQHFSGRGLFNMDTTLWGSWVFQLHNKSMYFSGDSGYTDEFSVIGEKYGPFDLAFIESGQYDPAWKDVHMFPDEVIQAAHDLKARSVLPIHNSKFELALHPWDEPLRLVSSKGAEQNLTITTPMIGETFLLNQTLPSEPWWEGVSIGTPSFLKTNPLVGIALAPLNLVGIVWMIAGRQAKRNNDDAEE
;
A
#
# COMPACT_ATOMS: atom_id res chain seq x y z
N MET A 1 22.46 11.29 77.72
CA MET A 1 21.59 11.30 78.93
C MET A 1 20.46 10.36 78.56
N VAL A 2 20.53 9.15 78.99
CA VAL A 2 19.81 8.63 80.18
C VAL A 2 18.32 8.52 79.84
N ALA A 3 17.63 7.43 79.90
CA ALA A 3 17.73 6.06 80.41
C ALA A 3 16.39 5.42 80.12
N ASP A 4 16.37 4.16 79.76
CA ASP A 4 15.80 3.10 80.61
C ASP A 4 14.31 3.25 80.99
N SER A 5 13.42 2.27 80.87
CA SER A 5 13.54 0.89 81.26
C SER A 5 12.25 0.10 80.92
N MET A 6 12.44 -1.16 80.69
CA MET A 6 11.71 -2.35 81.23
C MET A 6 10.20 -2.46 80.96
N ALA A 7 9.80 -3.42 80.15
CA ALA A 7 9.53 -4.84 80.38
C ALA A 7 8.22 -5.14 81.16
N SER A 8 7.34 -5.89 80.52
CA SER A 8 6.79 -7.13 81.12
C SER A 8 5.94 -7.90 80.09
N ASP A 9 6.17 -9.21 80.18
CA ASP A 9 5.43 -10.26 79.46
C ASP A 9 3.95 -10.28 79.86
N ASP A 10 3.09 -10.72 78.98
CA ASP A 10 2.13 -11.79 79.23
C ASP A 10 1.40 -12.26 77.96
N GLU A 11 1.64 -13.49 77.68
CA GLU A 11 0.78 -14.60 77.27
C GLU A 11 -0.51 -14.38 76.44
N LEU A 12 -0.49 -15.14 75.38
CA LEU A 12 -1.48 -16.12 74.87
C LEU A 12 -2.88 -15.63 74.44
N GLU A 13 -3.18 -15.77 73.21
CA GLU A 13 -4.10 -16.81 72.76
C GLU A 13 -4.30 -16.71 71.22
N GLY A 14 -4.25 -17.86 70.63
CA GLY A 14 -4.32 -17.98 69.16
C GLY A 14 -5.69 -17.62 68.57
N SER A 15 -5.70 -16.83 67.56
CA SER A 15 -6.78 -16.79 66.55
C SER A 15 -6.23 -17.09 65.19
N ARG A 16 -6.52 -18.27 64.71
CA ARG A 16 -6.31 -18.65 63.30
C ARG A 16 -7.13 -17.75 62.43
N LEU A 17 -6.47 -16.95 61.64
CA LEU A 17 -7.11 -16.27 60.52
C LEU A 17 -7.54 -17.33 59.48
N PRO A 18 -8.75 -17.25 58.91
CA PRO A 18 -9.19 -18.14 57.86
C PRO A 18 -8.41 -17.84 56.57
N LEU A 19 -7.95 -18.89 55.89
CA LEU A 19 -7.38 -18.86 54.59
C LEU A 19 -8.41 -18.25 53.62
N PRO A 20 -8.02 -17.36 52.69
CA PRO A 20 -8.93 -16.83 51.67
C PRO A 20 -9.30 -17.96 50.71
N GLY A 21 -10.59 -18.16 50.55
CA GLY A 21 -11.17 -19.17 49.68
C GLY A 21 -10.76 -18.94 48.20
N ASP A 22 -10.32 -20.02 47.58
CA ASP A 22 -10.11 -20.14 46.15
C ASP A 22 -11.43 -19.96 45.37
N GLY A 23 -11.69 -18.80 44.86
CA GLY A 23 -12.90 -18.59 44.03
C GLY A 23 -13.03 -17.28 43.26
N ALA A 24 -12.20 -16.28 43.55
CA ALA A 24 -12.46 -14.93 43.02
C ALA A 24 -11.42 -14.34 42.05
N SER A 25 -10.36 -15.09 41.68
CA SER A 25 -9.20 -14.47 41.01
C SER A 25 -9.22 -14.51 39.47
N ASN A 26 -10.01 -15.36 38.84
CA ASN A 26 -9.96 -15.50 37.37
C ASN A 26 -10.86 -14.51 36.63
N GLU A 27 -11.99 -14.11 37.15
CA GLU A 27 -12.84 -13.09 36.48
C GLU A 27 -12.25 -11.68 36.54
N GLY A 28 -11.57 -11.35 37.64
CA GLY A 28 -10.95 -10.03 37.81
C GLY A 28 -9.77 -9.78 36.88
N THR A 29 -8.98 -10.80 36.58
CA THR A 29 -7.80 -10.68 35.71
C THR A 29 -8.21 -10.60 34.23
N ALA A 30 -9.19 -11.39 33.80
CA ALA A 30 -9.75 -11.33 32.47
C ALA A 30 -10.45 -9.97 32.22
N ARG A 31 -11.16 -9.45 33.23
CA ARG A 31 -11.82 -8.13 33.13
C ARG A 31 -10.85 -6.96 33.08
N ARG A 32 -9.72 -7.01 33.75
CA ARG A 32 -8.66 -5.99 33.72
C ARG A 32 -7.92 -6.02 32.37
N GLY A 33 -7.58 -7.19 31.85
CA GLY A 33 -6.99 -7.34 30.53
C GLY A 33 -7.88 -6.78 29.40
N PHE A 34 -9.19 -7.00 29.51
CA PHE A 34 -10.18 -6.51 28.56
C PHE A 34 -10.32 -4.98 28.59
N ILE A 35 -10.28 -4.37 29.78
CA ILE A 35 -10.36 -2.90 29.92
C ILE A 35 -9.08 -2.24 29.36
N LEU A 36 -7.90 -2.83 29.60
CA LEU A 36 -6.63 -2.28 29.09
C LEU A 36 -6.56 -2.36 27.56
N PHE A 37 -6.99 -3.48 26.98
CA PHE A 37 -7.06 -3.67 25.52
C PHE A 37 -8.05 -2.70 24.87
N GLY A 38 -9.24 -2.55 25.47
CA GLY A 38 -10.26 -1.62 24.97
C GLY A 38 -9.79 -0.16 24.99
N THR A 39 -9.07 0.27 26.03
CA THR A 39 -8.54 1.64 26.10
C THR A 39 -7.42 1.90 25.12
N THR A 40 -6.52 0.94 24.89
CA THR A 40 -5.42 1.10 23.90
C THR A 40 -5.98 1.16 22.49
N PHE A 41 -6.94 0.29 22.17
CA PHE A 41 -7.63 0.30 20.88
C PHE A 41 -8.46 1.58 20.67
N PHE A 42 -9.11 2.09 21.72
CA PHE A 42 -9.83 3.36 21.72
C PHE A 42 -8.92 4.56 21.38
N LEU A 43 -7.72 4.62 21.95
CA LEU A 43 -6.74 5.68 21.68
C LEU A 43 -6.21 5.62 20.24
N LEU A 44 -6.10 4.43 19.67
CA LEU A 44 -5.74 4.23 18.26
C LEU A 44 -6.86 4.73 17.32
N LEU A 45 -8.12 4.45 17.61
CA LEU A 45 -9.27 4.91 16.81
C LEU A 45 -9.54 6.43 16.96
N TYR A 46 -9.22 7.02 18.12
CA TYR A 46 -9.39 8.46 18.35
C TYR A 46 -8.54 9.34 17.41
N ARG A 47 -7.40 8.85 16.97
CA ARG A 47 -6.52 9.52 16.00
C ARG A 47 -7.20 9.76 14.64
N TRP A 48 -8.31 9.06 14.36
CA TRP A 48 -8.95 9.01 13.03
C TRP A 48 -10.27 9.75 12.91
N ASN A 49 -10.63 10.63 13.83
CA ASN A 49 -11.90 11.39 13.79
C ASN A 49 -13.18 10.55 13.54
N LEU A 50 -13.09 9.21 13.65
CA LEU A 50 -14.24 8.33 13.55
C LEU A 50 -14.97 8.32 14.89
N GLU A 51 -16.27 8.26 14.91
CA GLU A 51 -17.04 8.18 16.15
C GLU A 51 -16.66 6.89 16.92
N PRO A 52 -15.66 6.93 17.81
CA PRO A 52 -15.00 5.73 18.31
C PRO A 52 -15.90 4.87 19.19
N ILE A 53 -16.97 5.46 19.75
CA ILE A 53 -17.91 4.79 20.63
C ILE A 53 -18.77 3.77 19.85
N ILE A 54 -19.18 4.10 18.63
CA ILE A 54 -20.01 3.21 17.79
C ILE A 54 -19.19 2.00 17.38
N TYR A 55 -17.95 2.20 16.93
CA TYR A 55 -17.06 1.11 16.56
C TYR A 55 -16.72 0.18 17.71
N LEU A 56 -16.45 0.73 18.90
CA LEU A 56 -16.22 -0.07 20.11
C LEU A 56 -17.43 -0.92 20.48
N LEU A 57 -18.64 -0.37 20.36
CA LEU A 57 -19.86 -1.09 20.64
C LEU A 57 -20.06 -2.26 19.66
N PHE A 58 -19.85 -2.04 18.36
CA PHE A 58 -19.94 -3.09 17.34
C PHE A 58 -18.86 -4.18 17.54
N ILE A 59 -17.61 -3.78 17.81
CA ILE A 59 -16.52 -4.70 18.10
C ILE A 59 -16.83 -5.55 19.36
N PHE A 60 -17.36 -4.93 20.41
CA PHE A 60 -17.78 -5.64 21.62
C PHE A 60 -18.90 -6.63 21.35
N ILE A 61 -19.91 -6.24 20.56
CA ILE A 61 -21.03 -7.11 20.16
C ILE A 61 -20.51 -8.27 19.31
N ALA A 62 -19.67 -8.02 18.31
CA ALA A 62 -19.09 -9.05 17.44
C ALA A 62 -18.25 -10.06 18.24
N PHE A 63 -17.43 -9.59 19.19
CA PHE A 63 -16.69 -10.44 20.11
C PHE A 63 -17.60 -11.32 20.96
N ARG A 64 -18.66 -10.75 21.55
CA ARG A 64 -19.65 -11.48 22.35
C ARG A 64 -20.39 -12.53 21.53
N ILE A 65 -20.76 -12.21 20.28
CA ILE A 65 -21.38 -13.15 19.35
C ILE A 65 -20.39 -14.25 18.97
N GLY A 66 -19.13 -13.94 18.68
CA GLY A 66 -18.09 -14.92 18.35
C GLY A 66 -17.84 -15.91 19.48
N VAL A 67 -17.69 -15.42 20.70
CA VAL A 67 -17.55 -16.28 21.91
C VAL A 67 -18.79 -17.15 22.13
N TRP A 68 -20.01 -16.59 21.91
CA TRP A 68 -21.25 -17.34 22.03
C TRP A 68 -21.40 -18.42 20.95
N LEU A 69 -21.08 -18.11 19.69
CA LEU A 69 -21.09 -19.07 18.58
C LEU A 69 -20.10 -20.21 18.82
N LEU A 70 -18.85 -19.90 19.19
CA LEU A 70 -17.83 -20.90 19.52
C LEU A 70 -18.24 -21.79 20.70
N SER A 71 -18.91 -21.24 21.70
CA SER A 71 -19.43 -22.02 22.84
C SER A 71 -20.58 -22.98 22.46
N LYS A 72 -21.24 -22.75 21.32
CA LYS A 72 -22.35 -23.56 20.80
C LYS A 72 -21.92 -24.58 19.76
N THR A 73 -20.73 -24.46 19.17
CA THR A 73 -20.24 -25.42 18.17
C THR A 73 -19.77 -26.69 18.88
N THR A 74 -20.15 -27.84 18.34
CA THR A 74 -19.75 -29.18 18.85
C THR A 74 -18.23 -29.44 18.77
N LEU A 75 -17.49 -28.65 17.99
CA LEU A 75 -16.03 -28.68 17.93
C LEU A 75 -15.35 -28.30 19.26
N PHE A 76 -16.02 -27.48 20.10
CA PHE A 76 -15.54 -27.00 21.39
C PHE A 76 -16.45 -27.42 22.55
N ALA A 77 -17.39 -28.34 22.32
CA ALA A 77 -18.14 -28.93 23.43
C ALA A 77 -17.13 -29.64 24.36
N VAL A 78 -16.81 -28.96 25.41
CA VAL A 78 -16.01 -29.55 26.51
C VAL A 78 -16.90 -30.61 27.15
N GLU A 79 -16.76 -31.88 26.76
CA GLU A 79 -17.36 -32.95 27.53
C GLU A 79 -16.89 -32.81 28.98
N PRO A 80 -17.76 -33.05 29.96
CA PRO A 80 -17.37 -33.09 31.37
C PRO A 80 -16.37 -34.24 31.56
N LEU A 81 -15.08 -33.88 31.37
CA LEU A 81 -13.97 -34.84 31.49
C LEU A 81 -13.96 -35.41 32.89
N SER A 82 -14.01 -36.72 32.96
CA SER A 82 -13.81 -37.46 34.22
C SER A 82 -12.51 -36.99 34.92
N LYS A 83 -12.48 -37.03 36.24
CA LYS A 83 -11.43 -36.45 37.10
C LYS A 83 -9.97 -36.85 36.83
N SER A 84 -9.66 -37.59 35.76
CA SER A 84 -8.33 -38.14 35.47
C SER A 84 -7.61 -37.58 34.23
N SER A 85 -8.19 -36.67 33.44
CA SER A 85 -7.47 -36.10 32.28
C SER A 85 -6.72 -34.83 32.67
N SER A 86 -5.42 -34.83 32.39
CA SER A 86 -4.44 -33.87 32.87
C SER A 86 -4.88 -32.42 32.62
N SER A 87 -4.69 -31.54 33.60
CA SER A 87 -4.86 -30.08 33.55
C SER A 87 -4.22 -29.42 32.31
N ARG A 88 -3.20 -30.06 31.76
CA ARG A 88 -2.49 -29.64 30.54
C ARG A 88 -3.39 -29.68 29.26
N LYS A 89 -4.23 -30.72 29.07
CA LYS A 89 -5.14 -30.78 27.87
C LYS A 89 -6.22 -29.69 27.96
N ARG A 90 -6.73 -29.41 29.14
CA ARG A 90 -7.72 -28.32 29.31
C ARG A 90 -7.11 -26.94 29.09
N GLY A 91 -5.84 -26.74 29.48
CA GLY A 91 -5.09 -25.51 29.17
C GLY A 91 -4.95 -25.28 27.68
N TRP A 92 -4.56 -26.29 26.91
CA TRP A 92 -4.43 -26.18 25.43
C TRP A 92 -5.77 -25.91 24.74
N GLN A 93 -6.88 -26.50 25.18
CA GLN A 93 -8.22 -26.25 24.62
C GLN A 93 -8.68 -24.83 24.90
N LEU A 94 -8.47 -24.31 26.12
CA LEU A 94 -8.78 -22.94 26.48
C LEU A 94 -7.92 -21.93 25.68
N SER A 95 -6.62 -22.22 25.55
CA SER A 95 -5.72 -21.38 24.75
C SER A 95 -6.14 -21.34 23.28
N GLY A 96 -6.49 -22.50 22.69
CA GLY A 96 -7.01 -22.58 21.33
C GLY A 96 -8.31 -21.79 21.13
N LEU A 97 -9.22 -21.86 22.12
CA LEU A 97 -10.47 -21.09 22.07
C LEU A 97 -10.23 -19.58 22.17
N VAL A 98 -9.32 -19.15 23.03
CA VAL A 98 -8.96 -17.73 23.16
C VAL A 98 -8.30 -17.20 21.88
N ILE A 99 -7.33 -17.95 21.35
CA ILE A 99 -6.63 -17.58 20.10
C ILE A 99 -7.61 -17.55 18.92
N GLY A 100 -8.46 -18.58 18.78
CA GLY A 100 -9.46 -18.64 17.72
C GLY A 100 -10.48 -17.49 17.80
N SER A 101 -10.95 -17.17 19.03
CA SER A 101 -11.86 -16.02 19.24
C SER A 101 -11.19 -14.68 18.90
N PHE A 102 -9.90 -14.55 19.23
CA PHE A 102 -9.12 -13.34 18.92
C PHE A 102 -8.90 -13.18 17.41
N LEU A 103 -8.58 -14.26 16.71
CA LEU A 103 -8.46 -14.23 15.24
C LEU A 103 -9.78 -13.87 14.55
N ILE A 104 -10.89 -14.48 14.97
CA ILE A 104 -12.23 -14.15 14.45
C ILE A 104 -12.56 -12.68 14.74
N PHE A 105 -12.23 -12.18 15.91
CA PHE A 105 -12.43 -10.79 16.30
C PHE A 105 -11.63 -9.83 15.37
N ILE A 106 -10.35 -10.13 15.09
CA ILE A 106 -9.53 -9.33 14.17
C ILE A 106 -10.14 -9.35 12.77
N LEU A 107 -10.51 -10.52 12.25
CA LEU A 107 -11.08 -10.66 10.91
C LEU A 107 -12.40 -9.90 10.77
N LEU A 108 -13.33 -10.09 11.71
CA LEU A 108 -14.62 -9.40 11.67
C LEU A 108 -14.48 -7.89 11.95
N GLY A 109 -13.57 -7.52 12.84
CA GLY A 109 -13.27 -6.11 13.13
C GLY A 109 -12.63 -5.41 11.93
N GLY A 110 -11.67 -6.06 11.26
CA GLY A 110 -11.05 -5.56 10.05
C GLY A 110 -12.05 -5.44 8.89
N ALA A 111 -12.86 -6.47 8.65
CA ALA A 111 -13.89 -6.43 7.62
C ALA A 111 -14.93 -5.33 7.87
N LEU A 112 -15.36 -5.16 9.12
CA LEU A 112 -16.29 -4.08 9.51
C LEU A 112 -15.64 -2.71 9.33
N PHE A 113 -14.37 -2.55 9.73
CA PHE A 113 -13.63 -1.31 9.54
C PHE A 113 -13.54 -0.95 8.06
N LEU A 114 -13.10 -1.89 7.21
CA LEU A 114 -13.02 -1.67 5.76
C LEU A 114 -14.38 -1.32 5.13
N SER A 115 -15.47 -1.91 5.63
CA SER A 115 -16.83 -1.63 5.15
C SER A 115 -17.37 -0.25 5.55
N LEU A 116 -16.92 0.29 6.70
CA LEU A 116 -17.41 1.56 7.25
C LEU A 116 -16.41 2.71 7.01
N SER A 117 -15.13 2.43 6.84
CA SER A 117 -14.11 3.43 6.53
C SER A 117 -14.36 4.08 5.17
N PRO A 118 -14.11 5.38 5.01
CA PRO A 118 -14.07 6.02 3.70
C PRO A 118 -12.82 5.64 2.89
N GLN A 119 -11.76 5.16 3.52
CA GLN A 119 -10.46 4.85 2.91
C GLN A 119 -10.53 3.90 1.70
N PRO A 120 -11.31 2.81 1.71
CA PRO A 120 -11.44 1.95 0.53
C PRO A 120 -12.11 2.63 -0.67
N GLY A 121 -12.71 3.79 -0.49
CA GLY A 121 -13.38 4.51 -1.58
C GLY A 121 -14.82 4.06 -1.84
N GLY A 122 -15.38 4.46 -2.98
CA GLY A 122 -16.71 4.11 -3.47
C GLY A 122 -16.72 2.79 -4.22
N ALA A 123 -17.89 2.22 -4.41
CA ALA A 123 -18.08 1.08 -5.29
C ALA A 123 -18.25 1.57 -6.73
N ALA A 124 -17.48 0.99 -7.64
CA ALA A 124 -17.62 1.24 -9.07
C ALA A 124 -18.92 0.59 -9.61
N GLU A 125 -19.45 1.19 -10.65
CA GLU A 125 -20.61 0.66 -11.38
C GLU A 125 -20.15 -0.26 -12.53
N SER A 126 -21.12 -0.83 -13.28
CA SER A 126 -20.80 -1.58 -14.50
C SER A 126 -20.47 -0.63 -15.65
N PHE A 127 -19.52 -1.01 -16.51
CA PHE A 127 -19.03 -0.19 -17.61
C PHE A 127 -19.35 -0.82 -18.97
N GLU A 128 -19.63 0.02 -19.95
CA GLU A 128 -19.66 -0.37 -21.37
C GLU A 128 -18.23 -0.25 -21.95
N SER A 129 -17.32 -1.13 -21.51
CA SER A 129 -15.94 -1.20 -21.99
C SER A 129 -15.66 -2.60 -22.55
N PRO A 130 -14.91 -2.74 -23.66
CA PRO A 130 -14.50 -4.05 -24.17
C PRO A 130 -13.56 -4.80 -23.22
N HIS A 131 -13.01 -4.11 -22.23
CA HIS A 131 -12.09 -4.65 -21.25
C HIS A 131 -12.75 -5.02 -19.91
N PHE A 132 -14.09 -4.81 -19.79
CA PHE A 132 -14.87 -5.10 -18.60
C PHE A 132 -15.77 -6.31 -18.84
N ASP A 133 -15.52 -7.42 -18.16
CA ASP A 133 -16.29 -8.65 -18.28
C ASP A 133 -16.57 -9.24 -16.89
N ASP A 134 -17.79 -9.77 -16.70
CA ASP A 134 -18.27 -10.39 -15.45
C ASP A 134 -17.96 -9.56 -14.18
N GLY A 135 -18.06 -8.23 -14.28
CA GLY A 135 -17.90 -7.29 -13.16
C GLY A 135 -16.46 -6.90 -12.85
N THR A 136 -15.50 -7.27 -13.69
CA THR A 136 -14.07 -6.96 -13.52
C THR A 136 -13.41 -6.56 -14.83
N PHE A 137 -12.38 -5.71 -14.74
CA PHE A 137 -11.49 -5.41 -15.86
C PHE A 137 -10.47 -6.53 -16.08
N GLN A 138 -10.02 -6.71 -17.30
CA GLN A 138 -9.08 -7.75 -17.70
C GLN A 138 -7.87 -7.12 -18.39
N ASN A 139 -6.66 -7.65 -18.13
CA ASN A 139 -5.47 -7.26 -18.90
C ASN A 139 -5.60 -7.60 -20.39
N MET A 140 -4.90 -6.84 -21.26
CA MET A 140 -4.88 -7.08 -22.70
C MET A 140 -4.30 -8.46 -23.02
N ASP A 141 -3.22 -8.84 -22.33
CA ASP A 141 -2.60 -10.14 -22.46
C ASP A 141 -3.20 -11.10 -21.42
N SER A 142 -4.14 -11.93 -21.87
CA SER A 142 -4.82 -12.91 -21.02
C SER A 142 -4.02 -14.20 -20.81
N GLU A 143 -2.74 -14.28 -21.21
CA GLU A 143 -1.92 -15.45 -20.93
C GLU A 143 -1.77 -15.62 -19.41
N GLU A 144 -2.22 -16.77 -18.93
CA GLU A 144 -2.24 -17.14 -17.52
C GLU A 144 -0.88 -16.91 -16.85
N THR A 145 -0.80 -15.92 -16.00
CA THR A 145 0.35 -15.72 -15.12
C THR A 145 0.46 -16.87 -14.14
N LYS A 146 1.36 -17.80 -14.44
CA LYS A 146 1.66 -18.92 -13.55
C LYS A 146 2.50 -18.41 -12.38
N ALA A 147 1.86 -18.02 -11.30
CA ALA A 147 2.56 -17.84 -10.03
C ALA A 147 3.17 -19.19 -9.62
N ASN A 148 4.48 -19.36 -9.80
CA ASN A 148 5.20 -20.59 -9.50
C ASN A 148 5.49 -20.77 -8.01
N ASP A 149 5.33 -19.74 -7.19
CA ASP A 149 5.65 -19.79 -5.76
C ASP A 149 4.39 -19.97 -4.91
N SER A 150 4.50 -20.88 -3.93
CA SER A 150 3.42 -21.04 -2.96
C SER A 150 3.39 -19.83 -2.03
N PHE A 151 2.20 -19.37 -1.64
CA PHE A 151 1.99 -18.37 -0.60
C PHE A 151 2.93 -18.50 0.61
N TRP A 152 3.12 -19.73 1.10
CA TRP A 152 4.02 -20.02 2.22
C TRP A 152 5.49 -19.79 1.88
N GLY A 153 5.88 -19.95 0.61
CA GLY A 153 7.21 -19.63 0.10
C GLY A 153 7.47 -18.13 0.16
N THR A 154 6.57 -17.36 -0.40
CA THR A 154 6.62 -15.88 -0.40
C THR A 154 6.62 -15.31 1.02
N LEU A 155 5.69 -15.78 1.89
CA LEU A 155 5.65 -15.38 3.30
C LEU A 155 6.95 -15.69 4.03
N ARG A 156 7.52 -16.88 3.81
CA ARG A 156 8.82 -17.25 4.40
C ARG A 156 9.92 -16.32 3.92
N ASN A 157 9.96 -15.99 2.64
CA ASN A 157 10.95 -15.09 2.06
C ASN A 157 10.83 -13.68 2.66
N PHE A 158 9.62 -13.16 2.85
CA PHE A 158 9.40 -11.91 3.60
C PHE A 158 9.95 -11.97 5.02
N MET A 159 9.80 -13.09 5.73
CA MET A 159 10.24 -13.23 7.13
C MET A 159 11.73 -13.53 7.29
N VAL A 160 12.39 -14.10 6.30
CA VAL A 160 13.75 -14.65 6.40
C VAL A 160 14.74 -13.95 5.47
N SER A 161 14.28 -13.08 4.58
CA SER A 161 15.15 -12.38 3.64
C SER A 161 16.14 -11.48 4.37
N ASP A 162 17.42 -11.65 4.02
CA ASP A 162 18.56 -10.87 4.50
C ASP A 162 18.83 -9.64 3.60
N SER A 163 17.89 -9.33 2.69
CA SER A 163 18.02 -8.23 1.76
C SER A 163 17.93 -6.88 2.49
N GLN A 164 18.71 -5.94 2.02
CA GLN A 164 18.77 -4.56 2.53
C GLN A 164 17.61 -3.73 1.95
N ARG A 165 16.39 -4.11 2.26
CA ARG A 165 15.16 -3.60 1.66
C ARG A 165 14.84 -2.16 2.03
N SER A 166 15.41 -1.66 3.12
CA SER A 166 15.22 -0.29 3.59
C SER A 166 16.54 0.41 3.79
N PRO A 167 16.64 1.74 3.56
CA PRO A 167 17.84 2.50 3.85
C PRO A 167 18.10 2.56 5.37
N ASN A 168 19.38 2.64 5.77
CA ASN A 168 19.80 2.76 7.18
C ASN A 168 19.71 4.16 7.73
N SER A 169 19.66 5.14 6.85
CA SER A 169 19.68 6.56 7.18
C SER A 169 18.56 7.26 6.45
N VAL A 170 18.32 8.48 6.84
CA VAL A 170 17.46 9.41 6.14
C VAL A 170 17.93 9.54 4.69
N LEU A 171 17.04 9.40 3.73
CA LEU A 171 17.37 9.58 2.31
C LEU A 171 17.64 11.06 2.03
N PRO A 172 18.71 11.37 1.30
CA PRO A 172 18.97 12.72 0.84
C PRO A 172 17.87 13.15 -0.12
N THR A 173 17.36 14.34 0.07
CA THR A 173 16.33 14.92 -0.78
C THR A 173 16.62 16.41 -0.99
N ARG A 174 15.98 17.02 -1.97
CA ARG A 174 16.02 18.49 -2.17
C ARG A 174 14.73 19.11 -1.69
N GLU A 175 14.83 20.25 -1.03
CA GLU A 175 13.66 21.10 -0.82
C GLU A 175 13.14 21.54 -2.18
N TYR A 176 11.82 21.40 -2.41
CA TYR A 176 11.22 21.86 -3.67
C TYR A 176 11.47 23.37 -3.85
N GLN A 177 12.01 23.74 -5.00
CA GLN A 177 12.24 25.12 -5.39
C GLN A 177 11.53 25.38 -6.72
N PRO A 178 10.54 26.29 -6.75
CA PRO A 178 9.87 26.64 -8.00
C PRO A 178 10.85 27.29 -8.97
N LEU A 179 10.77 26.90 -10.24
CA LEU A 179 11.48 27.56 -11.33
C LEU A 179 10.58 28.60 -12.02
N GLU A 180 11.14 29.73 -12.39
CA GLU A 180 10.48 30.64 -13.32
C GLU A 180 10.62 30.07 -14.73
N LEU A 181 9.51 29.64 -15.32
CA LEU A 181 9.46 29.02 -16.65
C LEU A 181 9.08 30.06 -17.70
N GLU A 182 9.72 30.01 -18.85
CA GLU A 182 9.44 30.88 -19.99
C GLU A 182 9.01 30.06 -21.22
N GLY A 183 8.02 30.58 -21.94
CA GLY A 183 7.58 29.99 -23.20
C GLY A 183 7.10 28.54 -23.06
N GLU A 184 7.74 27.64 -23.79
CA GLU A 184 7.42 26.20 -23.83
C GLU A 184 8.30 25.35 -22.91
N GLU A 185 8.97 25.97 -21.92
CA GLU A 185 9.79 25.24 -20.97
C GLU A 185 8.93 24.33 -20.11
N ILE A 186 9.44 23.12 -19.87
CA ILE A 186 8.82 22.12 -19.01
C ILE A 186 9.83 21.76 -17.92
N SER A 187 9.42 21.93 -16.67
CA SER A 187 10.17 21.44 -15.52
C SER A 187 9.53 20.19 -14.94
N ILE A 188 10.37 19.32 -14.42
CA ILE A 188 9.98 18.05 -13.79
C ILE A 188 10.66 17.94 -12.43
N THR A 189 9.86 17.56 -11.43
CA THR A 189 10.34 17.27 -10.07
C THR A 189 9.82 15.90 -9.66
N TRP A 190 10.71 14.96 -9.40
CA TRP A 190 10.33 13.68 -8.83
C TRP A 190 10.23 13.79 -7.31
N LEU A 191 9.07 13.49 -6.75
CA LEU A 191 8.77 13.60 -5.31
C LEU A 191 8.83 12.24 -4.58
N GLY A 192 9.43 11.24 -5.23
CA GLY A 192 9.54 9.87 -4.75
C GLY A 192 8.38 8.98 -5.19
N HIS A 193 8.59 7.67 -5.22
CA HIS A 193 7.64 6.68 -5.72
C HIS A 193 7.21 7.00 -7.16
N SER A 194 5.90 7.09 -7.39
CA SER A 194 5.32 7.44 -8.70
C SER A 194 4.80 8.89 -8.77
N THR A 195 5.14 9.71 -7.75
CA THR A 195 4.70 11.11 -7.69
C THR A 195 5.65 12.01 -8.49
N LEU A 196 5.16 12.61 -9.56
CA LEU A 196 5.86 13.57 -10.39
C LEU A 196 5.10 14.90 -10.43
N LEU A 197 5.80 16.00 -10.23
CA LEU A 197 5.31 17.34 -10.51
C LEU A 197 5.88 17.80 -11.86
N ILE A 198 5.00 18.02 -12.83
CA ILE A 198 5.34 18.48 -14.19
C ILE A 198 4.74 19.87 -14.36
N GLN A 199 5.57 20.84 -14.69
CA GLN A 199 5.14 22.24 -14.82
C GLN A 199 5.50 22.80 -16.15
N SER A 200 4.63 23.61 -16.70
CA SER A 200 4.84 24.51 -17.80
C SER A 200 4.38 25.91 -17.36
N TYR A 201 4.65 26.95 -18.16
CA TYR A 201 4.43 28.34 -17.77
C TYR A 201 3.08 28.64 -17.09
N ASN A 202 1.98 28.03 -17.56
CA ASN A 202 0.64 28.26 -17.04
C ASN A 202 -0.07 26.97 -16.61
N MET A 203 0.67 25.91 -16.33
CA MET A 203 0.06 24.60 -16.07
C MET A 203 0.92 23.80 -15.11
N THR A 204 0.25 23.21 -14.13
CA THR A 204 0.86 22.33 -13.14
C THR A 204 0.12 20.99 -13.09
N ILE A 205 0.84 19.93 -13.38
CA ILE A 205 0.37 18.56 -13.47
C ILE A 205 1.04 17.76 -12.35
N ILE A 206 0.29 16.85 -11.72
CA ILE A 206 0.86 15.87 -10.79
C ILE A 206 0.35 14.48 -11.12
N THR A 207 1.24 13.48 -11.02
CA THR A 207 0.90 12.06 -11.19
C THR A 207 0.91 11.33 -9.86
N ASP A 208 -0.04 10.44 -9.63
CA ASP A 208 -0.15 9.54 -8.48
C ASP A 208 0.31 10.19 -7.17
N PRO A 209 -0.29 11.33 -6.76
CA PRO A 209 0.21 12.12 -5.65
C PRO A 209 -0.05 11.43 -4.30
N LEU A 210 1.03 11.21 -3.55
CA LEU A 210 1.02 10.50 -2.28
C LEU A 210 1.77 11.28 -1.20
N PHE A 211 1.03 12.06 -0.40
CA PHE A 211 1.58 12.94 0.64
C PHE A 211 1.01 12.72 2.03
N GLY A 212 -0.24 12.24 2.14
CA GLY A 212 -0.97 12.26 3.40
C GLY A 212 -0.90 10.98 4.20
N HIS A 213 -0.60 9.85 3.59
CA HIS A 213 -0.71 8.57 4.26
C HIS A 213 0.64 8.06 4.79
N GLU A 214 0.64 7.65 6.06
CA GLU A 214 1.84 7.06 6.69
C GLU A 214 2.04 5.58 6.32
N HIS A 215 1.07 4.94 5.64
CA HIS A 215 1.07 3.51 5.31
C HIS A 215 0.44 3.25 3.94
N THR A 216 0.86 2.17 3.29
CA THR A 216 0.32 1.72 2.01
C THR A 216 -0.95 0.86 2.15
N ASP A 217 -1.67 0.98 3.26
CA ASP A 217 -2.90 0.24 3.52
C ASP A 217 -3.80 0.98 4.53
N PRO A 218 -5.12 0.71 4.51
CA PRO A 218 -6.08 1.42 5.36
C PRO A 218 -6.07 0.94 6.82
N LEU A 219 -5.34 -0.11 7.15
CA LEU A 219 -5.31 -0.74 8.48
C LEU A 219 -4.06 -0.39 9.28
N PHE A 220 -3.17 0.46 8.73
CA PHE A 220 -1.89 0.89 9.35
C PHE A 220 -0.86 -0.20 9.57
N PHE A 221 -0.90 -1.23 8.77
CA PHE A 221 -0.01 -2.38 8.86
C PHE A 221 0.95 -2.46 7.69
N GLY A 222 0.69 -1.71 6.62
CA GLY A 222 1.55 -1.59 5.45
C GLY A 222 2.88 -0.90 5.76
N PRO A 223 3.82 -1.01 4.83
CA PRO A 223 5.08 -0.30 4.91
C PRO A 223 4.88 1.20 5.11
N THR A 224 5.71 1.78 5.98
CA THR A 224 5.80 3.23 6.13
C THR A 224 6.79 3.80 5.13
N PRO A 225 6.64 5.08 4.74
CA PRO A 225 7.63 5.73 3.89
C PRO A 225 9.02 5.73 4.51
N PHE A 226 10.05 5.61 3.67
CA PHE A 226 11.42 5.86 4.10
C PHE A 226 11.56 7.30 4.61
N PRO A 227 12.39 7.54 5.62
CA PRO A 227 12.60 8.89 6.13
C PRO A 227 13.36 9.74 5.10
N TYR A 228 12.82 10.91 4.75
CA TYR A 228 13.40 11.90 3.86
C TYR A 228 13.96 13.10 4.65
N GLU A 229 15.01 13.74 4.16
CA GLU A 229 15.51 15.01 4.74
C GLU A 229 14.48 16.12 4.62
N HIS A 230 13.77 16.18 3.48
CA HIS A 230 12.70 17.13 3.21
C HIS A 230 11.42 16.36 2.89
N THR A 231 10.35 16.63 3.64
CA THR A 231 9.02 16.08 3.35
C THR A 231 8.26 17.06 2.45
N TYR A 232 7.35 16.53 1.64
CA TYR A 232 6.54 17.30 0.73
C TYR A 232 5.06 17.19 1.11
N SER A 233 4.32 18.26 0.85
CA SER A 233 2.87 18.30 0.99
C SER A 233 2.27 19.16 -0.13
N PRO A 234 0.99 18.97 -0.49
CA PRO A 234 0.34 19.79 -1.50
C PRO A 234 0.44 21.30 -1.21
N SER A 235 0.39 21.68 0.07
CA SER A 235 0.48 23.10 0.49
C SER A 235 1.86 23.76 0.26
N GLN A 236 2.90 22.98 0.03
CA GLN A 236 4.26 23.45 -0.28
C GLN A 236 4.52 23.52 -1.79
N LEU A 237 3.62 22.96 -2.60
CA LEU A 237 3.69 22.95 -4.05
C LEU A 237 2.87 24.12 -4.62
N PRO A 238 3.07 24.51 -5.88
CA PRO A 238 2.17 25.42 -6.57
C PRO A 238 0.76 24.84 -6.64
N GLN A 239 -0.22 25.69 -6.97
CA GLN A 239 -1.57 25.21 -7.23
C GLN A 239 -1.52 24.14 -8.34
N ILE A 240 -2.12 22.98 -8.07
CA ILE A 240 -2.19 21.88 -9.03
C ILE A 240 -3.44 22.08 -9.88
N ASP A 241 -3.27 22.14 -11.20
CA ASP A 241 -4.38 22.23 -12.15
C ASP A 241 -4.94 20.85 -12.49
N TYR A 242 -4.05 19.88 -12.71
CA TYR A 242 -4.42 18.53 -13.17
C TYR A 242 -3.74 17.45 -12.36
N VAL A 243 -4.54 16.47 -11.94
CA VAL A 243 -4.10 15.26 -11.23
C VAL A 243 -4.35 14.06 -12.13
N PHE A 244 -3.33 13.27 -12.40
CA PHE A 244 -3.42 12.04 -13.18
C PHE A 244 -3.19 10.83 -12.26
N ILE A 245 -4.15 9.91 -12.24
CA ILE A 245 -4.09 8.67 -11.46
C ILE A 245 -3.95 7.49 -12.41
N SER A 246 -2.98 6.61 -12.15
CA SER A 246 -2.76 5.40 -12.95
C SER A 246 -3.70 4.27 -12.56
N HIS A 247 -3.94 4.08 -11.27
CA HIS A 247 -4.82 3.05 -10.71
C HIS A 247 -5.15 3.35 -9.24
N ASP A 248 -5.95 2.50 -8.61
CA ASP A 248 -6.53 2.79 -7.31
C ASP A 248 -5.77 2.23 -6.10
N HIS A 249 -4.57 1.65 -6.25
CA HIS A 249 -3.79 1.17 -5.10
C HIS A 249 -3.49 2.30 -4.11
N TYR A 250 -3.29 1.95 -2.84
CA TYR A 250 -3.13 2.93 -1.75
C TYR A 250 -1.86 3.76 -1.84
N ASP A 251 -0.84 3.27 -2.51
CA ASP A 251 0.42 3.95 -2.77
C ASP A 251 0.42 4.83 -4.05
N HIS A 252 -0.72 4.87 -4.77
CA HIS A 252 -0.95 5.73 -5.95
C HIS A 252 -2.14 6.67 -5.76
N LEU A 253 -3.16 6.25 -5.02
CA LEU A 253 -4.37 7.01 -4.76
C LEU A 253 -4.62 7.15 -3.26
N ASP A 254 -4.26 8.30 -2.70
CA ASP A 254 -4.36 8.62 -1.28
C ASP A 254 -5.52 9.58 -0.99
N MET A 255 -6.43 9.15 -0.11
CA MET A 255 -7.62 9.93 0.25
C MET A 255 -7.27 11.30 0.86
N ASP A 256 -6.26 11.37 1.71
CA ASP A 256 -5.91 12.62 2.39
C ASP A 256 -5.31 13.62 1.41
N THR A 257 -4.46 13.16 0.48
CA THR A 257 -3.94 13.96 -0.63
C THR A 257 -5.05 14.43 -1.57
N VAL A 258 -6.00 13.55 -1.91
CA VAL A 258 -7.17 13.93 -2.73
C VAL A 258 -7.99 15.03 -2.07
N HIS A 259 -8.19 14.99 -0.75
CA HIS A 259 -8.89 16.04 -0.01
C HIS A 259 -8.19 17.40 -0.11
N GLU A 260 -6.86 17.44 -0.13
CA GLU A 260 -6.11 18.68 -0.29
C GLU A 260 -6.12 19.19 -1.74
N LEU A 261 -6.24 18.28 -2.73
CA LEU A 261 -6.24 18.58 -4.17
C LEU A 261 -7.64 18.61 -4.80
N ARG A 262 -8.72 18.53 -4.02
CA ARG A 262 -10.10 18.37 -4.50
C ARG A 262 -10.59 19.42 -5.50
N ASP A 263 -9.95 20.59 -5.54
CA ASP A 263 -10.31 21.69 -6.44
C ASP A 263 -9.59 21.57 -7.81
N SER A 264 -8.67 20.61 -7.96
CA SER A 264 -8.00 20.27 -9.22
C SER A 264 -8.89 19.45 -10.14
N THR A 265 -8.55 19.36 -11.42
CA THR A 265 -9.19 18.44 -12.37
C THR A 265 -8.47 17.09 -12.36
N PHE A 266 -9.22 16.01 -12.10
CA PHE A 266 -8.70 14.65 -12.04
C PHE A 266 -8.95 13.91 -13.34
N TYR A 267 -7.90 13.37 -13.95
CA TYR A 267 -7.95 12.39 -15.02
C TYR A 267 -7.68 11.02 -14.42
N VAL A 268 -8.63 10.11 -14.55
CA VAL A 268 -8.59 8.83 -13.83
C VAL A 268 -9.08 7.67 -14.70
N PRO A 269 -8.67 6.44 -14.42
CA PRO A 269 -9.25 5.26 -15.08
C PRO A 269 -10.73 5.06 -14.74
N LEU A 270 -11.44 4.33 -15.59
CA LEU A 270 -12.82 3.92 -15.34
C LEU A 270 -12.98 3.28 -13.95
N GLY A 271 -13.98 3.71 -13.21
CA GLY A 271 -14.31 3.22 -11.86
C GLY A 271 -13.68 4.03 -10.72
N VAL A 272 -12.55 4.68 -10.92
CA VAL A 272 -11.86 5.48 -9.89
C VAL A 272 -12.70 6.70 -9.47
N LYS A 273 -13.53 7.24 -10.35
CA LYS A 273 -14.48 8.32 -10.05
C LYS A 273 -15.34 8.00 -8.83
N ALA A 274 -15.74 6.76 -8.63
CA ALA A 274 -16.54 6.37 -7.47
C ALA A 274 -15.80 6.63 -6.14
N HIS A 275 -14.47 6.46 -6.11
CA HIS A 275 -13.65 6.79 -4.95
C HIS A 275 -13.61 8.30 -4.71
N LEU A 276 -13.33 9.08 -5.75
CA LEU A 276 -13.23 10.54 -5.68
C LEU A 276 -14.55 11.19 -5.23
N LEU A 277 -15.69 10.72 -5.77
CA LEU A 277 -17.01 11.19 -5.35
C LEU A 277 -17.29 10.88 -3.87
N ARG A 278 -16.91 9.70 -3.38
CA ARG A 278 -17.02 9.35 -1.96
C ARG A 278 -16.16 10.25 -1.07
N TRP A 279 -15.06 10.76 -1.59
CA TRP A 279 -14.15 11.68 -0.89
C TRP A 279 -14.46 13.14 -1.16
N ASN A 280 -15.68 13.44 -1.69
CA ASN A 280 -16.22 14.77 -1.91
C ASN A 280 -15.45 15.62 -2.94
N VAL A 281 -14.84 15.02 -3.95
CA VAL A 281 -14.44 15.71 -5.17
C VAL A 281 -15.69 15.99 -6.00
N GLU A 282 -15.83 17.19 -6.53
CA GLU A 282 -16.97 17.55 -7.38
C GLU A 282 -16.92 16.75 -8.69
N GLU A 283 -18.07 16.22 -9.14
CA GLU A 283 -18.17 15.39 -10.34
C GLU A 283 -17.66 16.11 -11.59
N ALA A 284 -17.87 17.42 -11.68
CA ALA A 284 -17.40 18.24 -12.79
C ALA A 284 -15.86 18.30 -12.91
N ASN A 285 -15.14 17.97 -11.84
CA ASN A 285 -13.69 17.94 -11.79
C ASN A 285 -13.11 16.55 -12.06
N ILE A 286 -13.92 15.56 -12.46
CA ILE A 286 -13.48 14.17 -12.66
C ILE A 286 -13.75 13.74 -14.10
N ILE A 287 -12.69 13.32 -14.78
CA ILE A 287 -12.72 12.82 -16.16
C ILE A 287 -12.23 11.37 -16.13
N GLU A 288 -13.14 10.42 -16.36
CA GLU A 288 -12.80 9.01 -16.49
C GLU A 288 -12.43 8.67 -17.92
N MET A 289 -11.44 7.81 -18.10
CA MET A 289 -10.94 7.37 -19.41
C MET A 289 -10.78 5.86 -19.45
N ASP A 290 -11.15 5.27 -20.60
CA ASP A 290 -10.84 3.89 -20.97
C ASP A 290 -9.50 3.82 -21.72
N TRP A 291 -8.94 2.63 -21.87
CA TRP A 291 -7.73 2.45 -22.65
C TRP A 291 -7.89 2.97 -24.09
N TYR A 292 -6.89 3.71 -24.54
CA TYR A 292 -6.83 4.39 -25.84
C TYR A 292 -7.78 5.56 -26.02
N ASP A 293 -8.49 5.98 -24.94
CA ASP A 293 -9.17 7.26 -24.94
C ASP A 293 -8.16 8.41 -24.99
N GLU A 294 -8.50 9.43 -25.75
CA GLU A 294 -7.68 10.64 -25.93
C GLU A 294 -8.49 11.88 -25.52
N ALA A 295 -7.86 12.81 -24.82
CA ALA A 295 -8.49 14.05 -24.40
C ALA A 295 -7.60 15.26 -24.74
N THR A 296 -8.24 16.31 -25.25
CA THR A 296 -7.61 17.61 -25.43
C THR A 296 -7.87 18.45 -24.16
N VAL A 297 -6.85 18.60 -23.35
CA VAL A 297 -6.90 19.38 -22.09
C VAL A 297 -6.87 20.87 -22.39
N SER A 298 -5.97 21.27 -23.31
CA SER A 298 -5.85 22.62 -23.84
C SER A 298 -5.31 22.59 -25.27
N ASN A 299 -5.15 23.75 -25.89
CA ASN A 299 -4.54 23.83 -27.24
C ASN A 299 -3.10 23.30 -27.28
N GLU A 300 -2.42 23.26 -26.14
CA GLU A 300 -1.00 22.92 -26.00
C GLU A 300 -0.79 21.61 -25.21
N PHE A 301 -1.89 21.00 -24.72
CA PHE A 301 -1.82 19.80 -23.92
C PHE A 301 -2.89 18.79 -24.31
N GLN A 302 -2.43 17.63 -24.76
CA GLN A 302 -3.25 16.47 -25.06
C GLN A 302 -2.77 15.28 -24.24
N VAL A 303 -3.68 14.39 -23.89
CA VAL A 303 -3.41 13.19 -23.10
C VAL A 303 -4.08 11.98 -23.73
N ALA A 304 -3.47 10.83 -23.54
CA ALA A 304 -4.12 9.55 -23.80
C ALA A 304 -3.92 8.62 -22.59
N PHE A 305 -4.97 7.86 -22.26
CA PHE A 305 -4.86 6.78 -21.30
C PHE A 305 -4.59 5.48 -22.04
N THR A 306 -3.59 4.71 -21.62
CA THR A 306 -3.10 3.55 -22.36
C THR A 306 -2.97 2.33 -21.45
N PRO A 307 -3.00 1.08 -22.01
CA PRO A 307 -2.91 -0.13 -21.20
C PRO A 307 -1.63 -0.24 -20.38
N SER A 308 -1.73 -0.89 -19.24
CA SER A 308 -0.60 -1.46 -18.50
C SER A 308 -0.95 -2.87 -18.01
N GLN A 309 0.05 -3.67 -17.70
CA GLN A 309 -0.12 -5.05 -17.23
C GLN A 309 -0.12 -5.05 -15.70
N HIS A 310 -1.28 -4.83 -15.09
CA HIS A 310 -1.39 -4.70 -13.64
C HIS A 310 -2.75 -5.21 -13.13
N PHE A 311 -3.21 -4.69 -12.00
CA PHE A 311 -4.49 -5.00 -11.36
C PHE A 311 -4.92 -3.81 -10.49
N SER A 312 -6.15 -3.84 -10.00
CA SER A 312 -6.69 -2.82 -9.11
C SER A 312 -7.35 -3.42 -7.88
N GLY A 313 -7.64 -2.59 -6.88
CA GLY A 313 -8.41 -2.98 -5.71
C GLY A 313 -7.94 -2.36 -4.40
N ARG A 314 -8.91 -1.91 -3.60
CA ARG A 314 -8.69 -1.24 -2.29
C ARG A 314 -9.35 -1.98 -1.13
N GLY A 315 -10.11 -3.03 -1.39
CA GLY A 315 -10.88 -3.76 -0.39
C GLY A 315 -10.83 -5.26 -0.57
N LEU A 316 -11.59 -5.96 0.26
CA LEU A 316 -11.60 -7.43 0.24
C LEU A 316 -12.35 -8.03 -0.96
N PHE A 317 -13.23 -7.26 -1.63
CA PHE A 317 -14.18 -7.79 -2.61
C PHE A 317 -14.30 -6.90 -3.86
N ASN A 318 -13.37 -5.98 -4.08
CA ASN A 318 -13.38 -5.05 -5.20
C ASN A 318 -12.11 -5.12 -6.05
N MET A 319 -11.47 -6.30 -6.11
CA MET A 319 -10.35 -6.55 -7.00
C MET A 319 -10.82 -6.40 -8.46
N ASP A 320 -10.04 -5.67 -9.25
CA ASP A 320 -10.26 -5.44 -10.68
C ASP A 320 -11.62 -4.79 -11.04
N THR A 321 -12.26 -4.11 -10.06
CA THR A 321 -13.52 -3.38 -10.32
C THR A 321 -13.29 -1.97 -10.86
N THR A 322 -12.07 -1.46 -10.80
CA THR A 322 -11.61 -0.22 -11.45
C THR A 322 -10.55 -0.56 -12.48
N LEU A 323 -10.41 0.25 -13.52
CA LEU A 323 -9.38 0.07 -14.54
C LEU A 323 -8.03 0.58 -14.01
N TRP A 324 -6.94 0.16 -14.63
CA TRP A 324 -5.55 0.60 -14.40
C TRP A 324 -4.90 0.92 -15.74
N GLY A 325 -3.82 1.69 -15.73
CA GLY A 325 -3.12 1.99 -16.97
C GLY A 325 -2.02 3.03 -16.83
N SER A 326 -1.59 3.50 -17.97
CA SER A 326 -0.50 4.43 -18.18
C SER A 326 -0.98 5.69 -18.89
N TRP A 327 -0.20 6.75 -18.83
CA TRP A 327 -0.55 8.03 -19.42
C TRP A 327 0.46 8.48 -20.48
N VAL A 328 -0.04 8.97 -21.59
CA VAL A 328 0.73 9.72 -22.58
C VAL A 328 0.42 11.20 -22.41
N PHE A 329 1.46 12.00 -22.29
CA PHE A 329 1.37 13.46 -22.22
C PHE A 329 2.02 14.08 -23.44
N GLN A 330 1.25 14.81 -24.24
CA GLN A 330 1.74 15.64 -25.33
C GLN A 330 1.56 17.10 -24.93
N LEU A 331 2.63 17.70 -24.40
CA LEU A 331 2.66 19.06 -23.87
C LEU A 331 3.59 19.92 -24.73
N HIS A 332 3.04 20.97 -25.36
CA HIS A 332 3.70 21.74 -26.40
C HIS A 332 4.24 20.83 -27.52
N ASN A 333 5.55 20.84 -27.76
CA ASN A 333 6.21 19.98 -28.75
C ASN A 333 6.93 18.78 -28.12
N LYS A 334 6.61 18.43 -26.87
CA LYS A 334 7.22 17.35 -26.11
C LYS A 334 6.23 16.22 -25.86
N SER A 335 6.74 14.99 -25.97
CA SER A 335 5.99 13.77 -25.66
C SER A 335 6.61 13.09 -24.45
N MET A 336 5.79 12.80 -23.45
CA MET A 336 6.19 12.10 -22.22
C MET A 336 5.26 10.92 -21.99
N TYR A 337 5.79 9.88 -21.36
CA TYR A 337 5.04 8.67 -21.00
C TYR A 337 5.18 8.39 -19.51
N PHE A 338 4.08 8.06 -18.85
CA PHE A 338 4.02 7.65 -17.45
C PHE A 338 3.39 6.27 -17.35
N SER A 339 4.18 5.28 -16.95
CA SER A 339 3.74 3.88 -16.96
C SER A 339 2.65 3.54 -15.94
N GLY A 340 2.52 4.32 -14.83
CA GLY A 340 1.92 3.76 -13.64
C GLY A 340 2.69 2.50 -13.22
N ASP A 341 1.99 1.53 -12.64
CA ASP A 341 2.53 0.20 -12.36
C ASP A 341 2.24 -0.75 -13.50
N SER A 342 3.23 -1.57 -13.86
CA SER A 342 3.10 -2.53 -14.95
C SER A 342 4.15 -3.63 -14.90
N GLY A 343 3.74 -4.85 -15.15
CA GLY A 343 4.64 -5.85 -15.72
C GLY A 343 4.97 -5.53 -17.18
N TYR A 344 5.92 -6.26 -17.77
CA TYR A 344 6.21 -6.11 -19.19
C TYR A 344 5.05 -6.64 -20.04
N THR A 345 4.69 -5.89 -21.09
CA THR A 345 3.64 -6.23 -22.05
C THR A 345 4.03 -5.76 -23.47
N ASP A 346 3.56 -6.46 -24.49
CA ASP A 346 3.74 -6.06 -25.90
C ASP A 346 3.03 -4.74 -26.24
N GLU A 347 2.12 -4.28 -25.39
CA GLU A 347 1.44 -2.97 -25.53
C GLU A 347 2.42 -1.80 -25.51
N PHE A 348 3.59 -1.92 -24.87
CA PHE A 348 4.62 -0.88 -24.95
C PHE A 348 5.05 -0.58 -26.39
N SER A 349 5.13 -1.63 -27.23
CA SER A 349 5.44 -1.46 -28.65
C SER A 349 4.29 -0.77 -29.42
N VAL A 350 3.05 -1.13 -29.13
CA VAL A 350 1.86 -0.51 -29.73
C VAL A 350 1.78 0.97 -29.37
N ILE A 351 1.99 1.30 -28.08
CA ILE A 351 2.02 2.67 -27.57
C ILE A 351 3.16 3.46 -28.23
N GLY A 352 4.36 2.86 -28.32
CA GLY A 352 5.53 3.47 -28.97
C GLY A 352 5.34 3.71 -30.46
N GLU A 353 4.59 2.85 -31.16
CA GLU A 353 4.22 3.07 -32.57
C GLU A 353 3.19 4.20 -32.72
N LYS A 354 2.20 4.26 -31.84
CA LYS A 354 1.08 5.21 -31.96
C LYS A 354 1.46 6.62 -31.48
N TYR A 355 2.16 6.73 -30.34
CA TYR A 355 2.39 8.00 -29.64
C TYR A 355 3.85 8.42 -29.54
N GLY A 356 4.79 7.49 -29.74
CA GLY A 356 6.23 7.77 -29.69
C GLY A 356 6.78 8.50 -30.91
N PRO A 357 8.05 8.87 -30.91
CA PRO A 357 9.02 8.68 -29.83
C PRO A 357 8.76 9.61 -28.65
N PHE A 358 9.05 9.14 -27.42
CA PHE A 358 8.94 9.94 -26.22
C PHE A 358 10.26 10.66 -25.90
N ASP A 359 10.18 11.93 -25.52
CA ASP A 359 11.33 12.70 -25.05
C ASP A 359 11.81 12.18 -23.69
N LEU A 360 10.85 11.82 -22.79
CA LEU A 360 11.10 11.22 -21.50
C LEU A 360 10.00 10.23 -21.15
N ALA A 361 10.38 9.04 -20.74
CA ALA A 361 9.47 8.04 -20.17
C ALA A 361 9.73 7.87 -18.67
N PHE A 362 8.68 7.98 -17.87
CA PHE A 362 8.66 7.64 -16.48
C PHE A 362 8.21 6.20 -16.37
N ILE A 363 9.14 5.28 -16.13
CA ILE A 363 8.86 3.84 -16.16
C ILE A 363 9.03 3.26 -14.76
N GLU A 364 8.03 2.51 -14.30
CA GLU A 364 8.12 1.80 -13.04
C GLU A 364 9.35 0.87 -13.05
N SER A 365 10.05 0.82 -11.94
CA SER A 365 11.32 0.16 -11.83
C SER A 365 11.63 -0.21 -10.40
N GLY A 366 10.61 -0.62 -9.68
CA GLY A 366 10.76 -1.02 -8.32
C GLY A 366 9.79 -2.14 -7.98
N GLN A 367 9.89 -2.70 -6.81
CA GLN A 367 8.94 -3.65 -6.25
C GLN A 367 8.78 -4.98 -7.01
N TYR A 368 9.71 -5.31 -7.93
CA TYR A 368 9.70 -6.57 -8.66
C TYR A 368 10.11 -7.76 -7.78
N ASP A 369 9.53 -8.93 -8.06
CA ASP A 369 9.89 -10.20 -7.44
C ASP A 369 9.42 -11.35 -8.33
N PRO A 370 10.12 -12.50 -8.38
CA PRO A 370 9.68 -13.66 -9.16
C PRO A 370 8.26 -14.15 -8.84
N ALA A 371 7.75 -13.87 -7.63
CA ALA A 371 6.40 -14.27 -7.21
C ALA A 371 5.29 -13.42 -7.87
N TRP A 372 5.61 -12.20 -8.34
CA TRP A 372 4.67 -11.30 -9.03
C TRP A 372 5.29 -10.59 -10.23
N LYS A 373 6.17 -11.29 -10.94
CA LYS A 373 6.90 -10.82 -12.13
C LYS A 373 6.02 -10.22 -13.23
N ASP A 374 4.75 -10.61 -13.26
CA ASP A 374 3.84 -10.22 -14.35
C ASP A 374 3.16 -8.86 -14.09
N VAL A 375 3.39 -8.25 -12.93
CA VAL A 375 2.77 -6.97 -12.55
C VAL A 375 3.78 -5.88 -12.17
N HIS A 376 5.08 -6.24 -12.10
CA HIS A 376 6.20 -5.31 -11.91
C HIS A 376 7.41 -5.74 -12.73
N MET A 377 7.97 -4.81 -13.51
CA MET A 377 9.08 -5.09 -14.42
C MET A 377 10.41 -5.28 -13.72
N PHE A 378 11.13 -6.34 -14.12
CA PHE A 378 12.55 -6.46 -13.81
C PHE A 378 13.40 -5.44 -14.57
N PRO A 379 14.61 -5.09 -14.08
CA PRO A 379 15.44 -4.07 -14.73
C PRO A 379 15.74 -4.29 -16.23
N ASP A 380 15.81 -5.55 -16.69
CA ASP A 380 15.96 -5.84 -18.13
C ASP A 380 14.68 -5.50 -18.91
N GLU A 381 13.52 -5.76 -18.32
CA GLU A 381 12.23 -5.48 -18.92
C GLU A 381 11.95 -3.98 -18.98
N VAL A 382 12.41 -3.20 -17.97
CA VAL A 382 12.36 -1.73 -18.00
C VAL A 382 13.11 -1.17 -19.21
N ILE A 383 14.30 -1.71 -19.50
CA ILE A 383 15.09 -1.28 -20.66
C ILE A 383 14.41 -1.70 -21.98
N GLN A 384 13.84 -2.91 -22.03
CA GLN A 384 13.08 -3.37 -23.19
C GLN A 384 11.85 -2.49 -23.43
N ALA A 385 11.05 -2.22 -22.41
CA ALA A 385 9.89 -1.33 -22.48
C ALA A 385 10.27 0.08 -22.97
N ALA A 386 11.41 0.61 -22.52
CA ALA A 386 11.90 1.90 -22.99
C ALA A 386 12.24 1.89 -24.49
N HIS A 387 12.80 0.81 -25.01
CA HIS A 387 13.07 0.67 -26.45
C HIS A 387 11.76 0.51 -27.24
N ASP A 388 10.82 -0.28 -26.76
CA ASP A 388 9.52 -0.50 -27.41
C ASP A 388 8.69 0.79 -27.46
N LEU A 389 8.71 1.58 -26.40
CA LEU A 389 8.15 2.93 -26.34
C LEU A 389 8.89 3.94 -27.22
N LYS A 390 10.06 3.62 -27.74
CA LYS A 390 10.96 4.54 -28.45
C LYS A 390 11.34 5.75 -27.59
N ALA A 391 11.53 5.54 -26.30
CA ALA A 391 11.92 6.57 -25.35
C ALA A 391 13.36 7.01 -25.58
N ARG A 392 13.62 8.32 -25.60
CA ARG A 392 14.97 8.91 -25.70
C ARG A 392 15.68 8.88 -24.37
N SER A 393 14.93 9.03 -23.27
CA SER A 393 15.42 8.97 -21.89
C SER A 393 14.36 8.37 -20.98
N VAL A 394 14.83 7.80 -19.86
CA VAL A 394 13.98 7.17 -18.85
C VAL A 394 14.29 7.74 -17.48
N LEU A 395 13.25 8.05 -16.71
CA LEU A 395 13.30 8.28 -15.28
C LEU A 395 12.66 7.07 -14.59
N PRO A 396 13.43 6.24 -13.86
CA PRO A 396 12.89 5.12 -13.11
C PRO A 396 12.03 5.62 -11.94
N ILE A 397 10.78 5.22 -11.88
CA ILE A 397 9.83 5.56 -10.82
C ILE A 397 9.43 4.33 -10.01
N HIS A 398 8.47 4.47 -9.08
CA HIS A 398 7.93 3.40 -8.22
C HIS A 398 8.98 2.77 -7.30
N ASN A 399 9.94 3.57 -6.85
CA ASN A 399 11.03 3.16 -5.95
C ASN A 399 11.34 4.23 -4.90
N SER A 400 12.29 3.94 -4.03
CA SER A 400 12.88 4.87 -3.05
C SER A 400 11.93 5.49 -2.03
N LYS A 401 10.73 4.92 -1.80
CA LYS A 401 9.75 5.43 -0.82
C LYS A 401 9.25 4.37 0.16
N PHE A 402 8.99 3.16 -0.28
CA PHE A 402 8.42 2.08 0.53
C PHE A 402 9.20 0.78 0.36
N GLU A 403 9.09 -0.08 1.37
CA GLU A 403 9.58 -1.46 1.32
C GLU A 403 8.43 -2.37 0.89
N LEU A 404 8.24 -2.56 -0.42
CA LEU A 404 7.17 -3.38 -1.00
C LEU A 404 7.69 -4.67 -1.66
N ALA A 405 9.00 -4.81 -1.86
CA ALA A 405 9.62 -5.98 -2.47
C ALA A 405 10.74 -6.61 -1.62
N LEU A 406 11.36 -7.68 -2.12
CA LEU A 406 12.36 -8.46 -1.39
C LEU A 406 13.83 -8.15 -1.80
N HIS A 407 14.03 -7.27 -2.76
CA HIS A 407 15.36 -6.81 -3.19
C HIS A 407 15.86 -5.62 -2.35
N PRO A 408 17.15 -5.26 -2.41
CA PRO A 408 17.67 -4.03 -1.81
C PRO A 408 16.95 -2.78 -2.34
N TRP A 409 16.71 -1.80 -1.48
CA TRP A 409 15.95 -0.59 -1.81
C TRP A 409 16.55 0.25 -2.96
N ASP A 410 17.90 0.20 -3.11
CA ASP A 410 18.65 0.92 -4.14
C ASP A 410 18.88 0.11 -5.43
N GLU A 411 18.55 -1.18 -5.41
CA GLU A 411 18.80 -2.09 -6.53
C GLU A 411 18.12 -1.64 -7.82
N PRO A 412 16.88 -1.18 -7.81
CA PRO A 412 16.20 -0.71 -9.03
C PRO A 412 17.01 0.39 -9.74
N LEU A 413 17.36 1.46 -9.03
CA LEU A 413 18.13 2.58 -9.59
C LEU A 413 19.50 2.15 -10.09
N ARG A 414 20.20 1.34 -9.31
CA ARG A 414 21.54 0.84 -9.65
C ARG A 414 21.53 -0.03 -10.90
N LEU A 415 20.60 -0.99 -10.99
CA LEU A 415 20.55 -1.93 -12.11
C LEU A 415 20.04 -1.27 -13.39
N VAL A 416 18.99 -0.45 -13.31
CA VAL A 416 18.46 0.25 -14.50
C VAL A 416 19.49 1.22 -15.05
N SER A 417 20.20 1.98 -14.19
CA SER A 417 21.27 2.88 -14.63
C SER A 417 22.42 2.12 -15.32
N SER A 418 22.85 0.99 -14.75
CA SER A 418 23.92 0.17 -15.35
C SER A 418 23.49 -0.41 -16.71
N LYS A 419 22.31 -1.00 -16.78
CA LYS A 419 21.79 -1.63 -18.01
C LYS A 419 21.48 -0.60 -19.11
N GLY A 420 20.96 0.57 -18.73
CA GLY A 420 20.76 1.68 -19.66
C GLY A 420 22.07 2.13 -20.30
N ALA A 421 23.13 2.27 -19.48
CA ALA A 421 24.47 2.63 -19.99
C ALA A 421 25.03 1.57 -20.97
N GLU A 422 24.83 0.27 -20.69
CA GLU A 422 25.23 -0.82 -21.60
C GLU A 422 24.52 -0.78 -22.96
N GLN A 423 23.29 -0.25 -23.00
CA GLN A 423 22.45 -0.18 -24.20
C GLN A 423 22.37 1.23 -24.83
N ASN A 424 23.19 2.18 -24.36
CA ASN A 424 23.19 3.58 -24.80
C ASN A 424 21.84 4.28 -24.63
N LEU A 425 21.05 3.88 -23.65
CA LEU A 425 19.82 4.53 -23.22
C LEU A 425 20.13 5.52 -22.10
N THR A 426 19.66 6.76 -22.23
CA THR A 426 19.83 7.78 -21.20
C THR A 426 18.90 7.49 -20.02
N ILE A 427 19.48 7.19 -18.86
CA ILE A 427 18.74 7.07 -17.59
C ILE A 427 18.96 8.36 -16.79
N THR A 428 17.88 9.04 -16.45
CA THR A 428 17.93 10.22 -15.58
C THR A 428 17.54 9.84 -14.16
N THR A 429 18.34 10.30 -13.20
CA THR A 429 18.18 9.95 -11.78
C THR A 429 18.26 11.20 -10.91
N PRO A 430 17.26 12.11 -11.02
CA PRO A 430 17.21 13.24 -10.14
C PRO A 430 17.13 12.78 -8.69
N MET A 431 17.76 13.54 -7.79
CA MET A 431 17.51 13.36 -6.36
C MET A 431 16.03 13.69 -6.08
N ILE A 432 15.42 12.99 -5.13
CA ILE A 432 14.01 13.28 -4.75
C ILE A 432 13.89 14.76 -4.39
N GLY A 433 12.93 15.47 -5.01
CA GLY A 433 12.73 16.93 -4.86
C GLY A 433 13.61 17.79 -5.77
N GLU A 434 14.57 17.22 -6.53
CA GLU A 434 15.36 17.96 -7.51
C GLU A 434 14.50 18.31 -8.74
N THR A 435 14.41 19.60 -9.03
CA THR A 435 13.71 20.09 -10.22
C THR A 435 14.69 20.29 -11.37
N PHE A 436 14.34 19.80 -12.55
CA PHE A 436 15.15 19.98 -13.78
C PHE A 436 14.28 20.37 -14.97
N LEU A 437 14.89 20.98 -15.98
CA LEU A 437 14.23 21.33 -17.24
C LEU A 437 14.42 20.22 -18.28
N LEU A 438 13.32 19.82 -18.92
CA LEU A 438 13.32 18.74 -19.92
C LEU A 438 14.20 19.04 -21.15
N ASN A 439 14.45 20.30 -21.46
CA ASN A 439 15.28 20.74 -22.59
C ASN A 439 16.77 20.93 -22.25
N GLN A 440 17.17 20.62 -21.02
CA GLN A 440 18.56 20.75 -20.54
C GLN A 440 19.21 19.38 -20.30
N THR A 441 20.44 19.39 -19.79
CA THR A 441 21.12 18.15 -19.35
C THR A 441 20.35 17.53 -18.22
N LEU A 442 19.92 16.28 -18.40
CA LEU A 442 19.16 15.55 -17.41
C LEU A 442 20.05 15.09 -16.24
N PRO A 443 19.58 15.17 -14.99
CA PRO A 443 20.31 14.68 -13.83
C PRO A 443 20.59 13.17 -13.93
N SER A 444 21.85 12.76 -13.62
CA SER A 444 22.23 11.35 -13.69
C SER A 444 23.19 10.94 -12.56
N GLU A 445 23.25 11.74 -11.49
CA GLU A 445 24.11 11.45 -10.36
C GLU A 445 23.58 10.25 -9.55
N PRO A 446 24.44 9.30 -9.15
CA PRO A 446 24.05 8.14 -8.35
C PRO A 446 23.94 8.52 -6.87
N TRP A 447 23.00 9.38 -6.53
CA TRP A 447 22.80 9.95 -5.19
C TRP A 447 22.58 8.89 -4.09
N TRP A 448 22.08 7.71 -4.46
CA TRP A 448 21.82 6.59 -3.53
C TRP A 448 23.11 5.92 -3.05
N GLU A 449 24.24 6.01 -3.76
CA GLU A 449 25.51 5.39 -3.37
C GLU A 449 26.07 5.94 -2.05
N GLY A 450 25.70 7.15 -1.68
CA GLY A 450 26.08 7.77 -0.40
C GLY A 450 25.27 7.31 0.80
N VAL A 451 24.16 6.57 0.56
CA VAL A 451 23.25 6.12 1.61
C VAL A 451 23.69 4.77 2.15
N SER A 452 23.97 4.71 3.45
CA SER A 452 24.39 3.44 4.06
C SER A 452 23.23 2.43 4.08
N ILE A 453 23.55 1.18 3.77
CA ILE A 453 22.61 0.08 3.68
C ILE A 453 22.36 -0.52 5.08
N GLY A 454 21.09 -0.76 5.45
CA GLY A 454 20.65 -1.14 6.79
C GLY A 454 20.02 -2.47 7.01
N THR A 455 19.95 -2.83 8.27
CA THR A 455 19.07 -3.91 8.72
C THR A 455 17.62 -3.47 8.59
N PRO A 456 16.71 -4.34 8.09
CA PRO A 456 15.31 -4.00 7.83
C PRO A 456 14.62 -3.31 9.01
N SER A 457 14.00 -2.17 8.79
CA SER A 457 13.33 -1.37 9.82
C SER A 457 12.10 -2.08 10.40
N PHE A 458 11.41 -2.89 9.59
CA PHE A 458 10.23 -3.66 9.94
C PHE A 458 10.43 -4.58 11.16
N LEU A 459 11.58 -5.22 11.30
CA LEU A 459 11.92 -6.05 12.45
C LEU A 459 12.45 -5.26 13.66
N LYS A 460 12.92 -4.01 13.44
CA LYS A 460 13.43 -3.17 14.54
C LYS A 460 12.33 -2.57 15.40
N THR A 461 11.16 -2.28 14.84
CA THR A 461 10.11 -1.54 15.55
C THR A 461 9.17 -2.44 16.33
N ASN A 462 8.91 -3.68 15.89
CA ASN A 462 8.09 -4.62 16.68
C ASN A 462 8.12 -6.06 16.11
N PRO A 463 9.01 -6.94 16.56
CA PRO A 463 9.11 -8.31 16.03
C PRO A 463 7.83 -9.14 16.25
N LEU A 464 7.02 -8.81 17.26
CA LEU A 464 5.74 -9.51 17.54
C LEU A 464 4.59 -9.00 16.66
N VAL A 465 4.65 -7.74 16.25
CA VAL A 465 3.68 -7.12 15.32
C VAL A 465 3.94 -7.63 13.91
N GLY A 466 5.20 -7.73 13.49
CA GLY A 466 5.58 -8.31 12.19
C GLY A 466 5.08 -9.74 12.01
N ILE A 467 5.22 -10.59 13.01
CA ILE A 467 4.74 -11.98 12.98
C ILE A 467 3.20 -12.07 12.96
N ALA A 468 2.50 -11.14 13.61
CA ALA A 468 1.03 -11.14 13.67
C ALA A 468 0.37 -10.53 12.41
N LEU A 469 1.07 -9.68 11.68
CA LEU A 469 0.48 -8.78 10.68
C LEU A 469 1.01 -9.00 9.25
N ALA A 470 2.15 -9.68 9.08
CA ALA A 470 2.59 -10.18 7.77
C ALA A 470 1.48 -10.90 6.98
N PRO A 471 0.52 -11.62 7.64
CA PRO A 471 -0.61 -12.21 6.92
C PRO A 471 -1.56 -11.21 6.24
N LEU A 472 -1.65 -9.96 6.68
CA LEU A 472 -2.65 -9.01 6.18
C LEU A 472 -2.19 -8.25 4.93
N ASN A 473 -0.92 -7.87 4.83
CA ASN A 473 -0.34 -7.37 3.56
C ASN A 473 -0.27 -8.47 2.51
N LEU A 474 -0.09 -9.72 2.97
CA LEU A 474 -0.15 -10.92 2.13
C LEU A 474 -1.58 -11.30 1.73
N VAL A 475 -2.63 -10.77 2.37
CA VAL A 475 -4.02 -11.05 1.96
C VAL A 475 -4.25 -10.54 0.54
N GLY A 476 -3.73 -9.37 0.16
CA GLY A 476 -3.79 -8.90 -1.23
C GLY A 476 -3.04 -9.83 -2.19
N ILE A 477 -1.81 -10.20 -1.85
CA ILE A 477 -0.99 -11.14 -2.65
C ILE A 477 -1.59 -12.55 -2.66
N VAL A 478 -2.12 -13.01 -1.52
CA VAL A 478 -2.81 -14.33 -1.41
C VAL A 478 -4.10 -14.37 -2.20
N TRP A 479 -4.87 -13.27 -2.21
CA TRP A 479 -6.07 -13.17 -3.03
C TRP A 479 -5.73 -13.16 -4.51
N MET A 480 -4.66 -12.51 -4.93
CA MET A 480 -4.11 -12.60 -6.29
C MET A 480 -3.88 -14.05 -6.71
N ILE A 481 -3.24 -14.84 -5.83
CA ILE A 481 -2.89 -16.25 -6.09
C ILE A 481 -4.12 -17.15 -5.98
N ALA A 482 -4.97 -16.96 -4.97
CA ALA A 482 -6.09 -17.85 -4.67
C ALA A 482 -7.35 -17.55 -5.52
N GLY A 483 -7.62 -16.30 -5.86
CA GLY A 483 -8.75 -15.93 -6.73
C GLY A 483 -8.58 -16.50 -8.14
N ARG A 484 -7.35 -16.43 -8.68
CA ARG A 484 -6.99 -17.03 -9.98
C ARG A 484 -7.04 -18.57 -9.95
N GLN A 485 -6.69 -19.19 -8.83
CA GLN A 485 -6.79 -20.65 -8.67
C GLN A 485 -8.23 -21.16 -8.57
N ALA A 486 -9.14 -20.37 -8.01
CA ALA A 486 -10.56 -20.71 -7.94
C ALA A 486 -11.26 -20.62 -9.32
N LYS A 487 -10.89 -19.63 -10.15
CA LYS A 487 -11.38 -19.52 -11.54
C LYS A 487 -10.93 -20.72 -12.38
N ARG A 488 -9.67 -21.10 -12.28
CA ARG A 488 -9.10 -22.27 -12.99
C ARG A 488 -9.77 -23.60 -12.64
N ASN A 489 -10.11 -23.82 -11.35
CA ASN A 489 -10.81 -25.05 -10.94
C ASN A 489 -12.28 -25.08 -11.40
N ASN A 490 -12.88 -23.95 -11.73
CA ASN A 490 -14.21 -23.89 -12.33
C ASN A 490 -14.14 -24.15 -13.84
N ASP A 491 -13.15 -23.61 -14.54
CA ASP A 491 -12.97 -23.80 -15.98
C ASP A 491 -12.61 -25.26 -16.31
N ASP A 492 -11.74 -25.92 -15.50
CA ASP A 492 -11.44 -27.37 -15.62
C ASP A 492 -12.64 -28.29 -15.25
N ALA A 493 -13.72 -27.77 -14.68
CA ALA A 493 -14.91 -28.51 -14.32
C ALA A 493 -16.03 -28.40 -15.38
N GLU A 494 -15.92 -27.48 -16.33
CA GLU A 494 -16.86 -27.27 -17.44
C GLU A 494 -16.35 -27.87 -18.78
N GLU A 495 -15.10 -28.34 -18.89
CA GLU A 495 -14.58 -29.19 -19.96
C GLU A 495 -14.77 -30.72 -19.60
#